data_6f8e4c7a8437b8bda9b325e9568752dc
#
_entry.id   6f8e4c7a8437b8bda9b325e9568752dc
#
_cell.length_a   1.000
_cell.length_b   1.000
_cell.length_c   1.000
_cell.angle_alpha   90.00
_cell.angle_beta   90.00
_cell.angle_gamma   90.00
#
_symmetry.space_group_name_H-M   'P 1'
#
loop_
_entity.id
_entity.type
_entity.pdbx_description
1 polymer ?
#
loop_
_entity_poly.entity_id
_entity_poly.type
_entity_poly.pdbx_seq_one_letter_code
_entity_poly.pdbx_strand_id
1 'polypeptide(L)'
;MIIPSRLLRLSLGVSFCVAATSVAAHAIAPETSATATTDAGAQQQDPAPIASFEQWLADFRQRALAAGIRATTLDNAFAGVTPDPSVQALDQQQPEFTSYLWDYLDARVTPSAIQEGQQLLISQHALFQKLRQQYGVDPGILTAIWSMESGYGTQIGDFYVIRSLATLAYEGRRTTYGNTQLLAALQILQTEKNIDRSQLVGSWAGAMGQTQFVPSTYRDYAVDEDGDQKRDVWNSKADALGSAANYLKQNNWTSAIPWGQEVHLSASFDYAQADLTIKKTVAQWQRLGVAPRKPIAPALAQQPASVLLPTGYRGPAFLVFDNFRSILRYNNSTAYALAVGLLADGYAGKAVVEQPWPKDDPPLNSVAQITELQQRLTDKGFDVGGIDGVLGAQTRKGIRAFQHSQQLPQDGYASTSLLARLRTL
;
A
#
# COMPACT_ATOMS: atom_id res chain seq x y z
N MET A 1 33.60 36.50 36.05
CA MET A 1 33.92 35.10 35.73
C MET A 1 32.59 34.38 35.64
N ILE A 2 31.99 34.35 34.44
CA ILE A 2 30.65 33.83 34.16
C ILE A 2 30.81 32.63 33.24
N ILE A 3 30.40 31.45 33.70
CA ILE A 3 30.44 30.19 32.96
C ILE A 3 29.08 30.04 32.27
N PRO A 4 28.99 29.80 30.94
CA PRO A 4 27.73 29.52 30.29
C PRO A 4 27.38 28.02 30.38
N SER A 5 26.21 27.72 30.90
CA SER A 5 25.59 26.42 30.94
C SER A 5 25.24 25.91 29.51
N ARG A 6 25.82 24.77 29.13
CA ARG A 6 25.45 24.04 27.93
C ARG A 6 24.11 23.34 28.15
N LEU A 7 23.08 23.77 27.44
CA LEU A 7 21.84 23.06 27.27
C LEU A 7 22.06 21.84 26.36
N LEU A 8 21.98 20.65 26.94
CA LEU A 8 21.97 19.35 26.25
C LEU A 8 20.59 19.17 25.58
N ARG A 9 20.53 19.37 24.28
CA ARG A 9 19.31 19.00 23.52
C ARG A 9 19.32 17.49 23.36
N LEU A 10 18.48 16.79 24.13
CA LEU A 10 18.06 15.42 23.82
C LEU A 10 17.17 15.46 22.56
N SER A 11 17.72 15.05 21.44
CA SER A 11 16.93 14.68 20.27
C SER A 11 16.31 13.31 20.54
N LEU A 12 15.02 13.28 20.90
CA LEU A 12 14.24 12.07 20.79
C LEU A 12 14.12 11.72 19.30
N GLY A 13 14.93 10.78 18.87
CA GLY A 13 14.78 10.13 17.57
C GLY A 13 13.51 9.28 17.59
N VAL A 14 12.43 9.82 17.05
CA VAL A 14 11.24 9.03 16.72
C VAL A 14 11.61 8.21 15.49
N SER A 15 11.93 6.93 15.72
CA SER A 15 12.18 5.96 14.67
C SER A 15 10.86 5.71 13.93
N PHE A 16 10.65 6.36 12.79
CA PHE A 16 9.52 6.07 11.91
C PHE A 16 9.77 4.72 11.24
N CYS A 17 9.14 3.66 11.77
CA CYS A 17 8.98 2.41 11.03
C CYS A 17 8.08 2.68 9.82
N VAL A 18 8.68 2.79 8.64
CA VAL A 18 7.96 2.68 7.37
C VAL A 18 7.43 1.24 7.30
N ALA A 19 6.15 1.06 7.59
CA ALA A 19 5.47 -0.21 7.37
C ALA A 19 5.37 -0.42 5.85
N ALA A 20 6.34 -1.14 5.30
CA ALA A 20 6.22 -1.68 3.94
C ALA A 20 5.07 -2.70 3.93
N THR A 21 3.86 -2.23 3.64
CA THR A 21 2.71 -3.08 3.45
C THR A 21 2.95 -3.95 2.21
N SER A 22 2.75 -5.24 2.38
CA SER A 22 2.97 -6.28 1.39
C SER A 22 2.19 -6.03 0.11
N VAL A 23 2.89 -5.72 -0.98
CA VAL A 23 2.35 -5.84 -2.33
C VAL A 23 2.37 -7.33 -2.70
N ALA A 24 1.29 -8.04 -2.37
CA ALA A 24 1.00 -9.32 -2.98
C ALA A 24 0.33 -9.05 -4.33
N ALA A 25 1.11 -9.01 -5.40
CA ALA A 25 0.57 -9.06 -6.75
C ALA A 25 -0.02 -10.45 -6.99
N HIS A 26 -1.34 -10.60 -6.82
CA HIS A 26 -2.06 -11.77 -7.32
C HIS A 26 -2.27 -11.58 -8.83
N ALA A 27 -1.46 -12.28 -9.61
CA ALA A 27 -1.78 -12.54 -11.00
C ALA A 27 -3.00 -13.49 -11.03
N ILE A 28 -4.09 -13.06 -11.66
CA ILE A 28 -5.26 -13.90 -11.95
C ILE A 28 -4.84 -14.84 -13.09
N ALA A 29 -4.67 -16.12 -12.80
CA ALA A 29 -4.60 -17.18 -13.79
C ALA A 29 -5.98 -17.85 -13.91
N PRO A 30 -6.43 -18.30 -15.11
CA PRO A 30 -7.73 -18.92 -15.30
C PRO A 30 -7.74 -20.34 -14.72
N GLU A 31 -8.84 -20.68 -14.04
CA GLU A 31 -9.11 -22.01 -13.51
C GLU A 31 -9.31 -23.03 -14.64
N THR A 32 -8.49 -24.07 -14.65
CA THR A 32 -8.82 -25.33 -15.32
C THR A 32 -9.06 -26.39 -14.25
N SER A 33 -10.29 -26.90 -14.24
CA SER A 33 -10.70 -28.04 -13.41
C SER A 33 -9.87 -29.29 -13.73
N ALA A 34 -9.24 -29.87 -12.73
CA ALA A 34 -8.73 -31.23 -12.77
C ALA A 34 -9.20 -32.00 -11.54
N THR A 35 -9.86 -33.10 -11.80
CA THR A 35 -10.41 -34.09 -10.87
C THR A 35 -9.32 -34.70 -9.99
N ALA A 36 -9.56 -34.73 -8.68
CA ALA A 36 -8.72 -35.39 -7.70
C ALA A 36 -8.91 -36.90 -7.71
N THR A 37 -7.84 -37.65 -7.95
CA THR A 37 -7.72 -39.05 -7.57
C THR A 37 -6.89 -39.13 -6.28
N THR A 38 -7.49 -39.72 -5.27
CA THR A 38 -6.85 -40.09 -4.01
C THR A 38 -5.78 -41.14 -4.23
N ASP A 39 -4.54 -40.86 -3.81
CA ASP A 39 -3.58 -41.90 -3.53
C ASP A 39 -2.91 -41.63 -2.17
N ALA A 40 -2.87 -42.69 -1.36
CA ALA A 40 -2.39 -42.70 0.00
C ALA A 40 -0.89 -42.97 0.01
N GLY A 41 -0.10 -42.19 0.77
CA GLY A 41 1.26 -42.53 1.12
C GLY A 41 2.33 -41.51 0.79
N ALA A 42 2.19 -40.29 1.21
CA ALA A 42 3.30 -39.34 1.21
C ALA A 42 4.10 -39.46 2.52
N GLN A 43 5.26 -40.09 2.46
CA GLN A 43 6.29 -39.95 3.47
C GLN A 43 6.66 -38.48 3.61
N GLN A 44 6.59 -37.93 4.82
CA GLN A 44 7.12 -36.64 5.19
C GLN A 44 8.63 -36.62 4.85
N GLN A 45 9.01 -36.10 3.71
CA GLN A 45 10.40 -35.77 3.43
C GLN A 45 10.80 -34.62 4.33
N ASP A 46 11.85 -34.81 5.13
CA ASP A 46 12.52 -33.74 5.83
C ASP A 46 12.82 -32.60 4.83
N PRO A 47 12.61 -31.33 5.21
CA PRO A 47 12.92 -30.22 4.33
C PRO A 47 14.39 -30.33 3.91
N ALA A 48 14.64 -30.25 2.59
CA ALA A 48 15.99 -30.29 2.05
C ALA A 48 16.85 -29.23 2.77
N PRO A 49 18.12 -29.55 3.13
CA PRO A 49 18.98 -28.59 3.82
C PRO A 49 19.06 -27.29 3.02
N ILE A 50 18.82 -26.16 3.71
CA ILE A 50 18.92 -24.83 3.11
C ILE A 50 20.33 -24.72 2.54
N ALA A 51 20.46 -24.56 1.20
CA ALA A 51 21.74 -24.36 0.54
C ALA A 51 22.46 -23.14 1.15
N SER A 52 23.79 -23.15 1.20
CA SER A 52 24.52 -21.97 1.67
C SER A 52 24.20 -20.75 0.77
N PHE A 53 24.40 -19.55 1.31
CA PHE A 53 24.20 -18.33 0.49
C PHE A 53 25.06 -18.32 -0.76
N GLU A 54 26.29 -18.85 -0.68
CA GLU A 54 27.20 -18.96 -1.83
C GLU A 54 26.62 -19.88 -2.91
N GLN A 55 26.02 -20.99 -2.51
CA GLN A 55 25.39 -21.93 -3.44
C GLN A 55 24.14 -21.33 -4.06
N TRP A 56 23.28 -20.71 -3.25
CA TRP A 56 22.12 -19.96 -3.75
C TRP A 56 22.53 -18.85 -4.72
N LEU A 57 23.58 -18.09 -4.41
CA LEU A 57 24.10 -17.02 -5.24
C LEU A 57 24.64 -17.56 -6.56
N ALA A 58 25.33 -18.70 -6.55
CA ALA A 58 25.81 -19.36 -7.77
C ALA A 58 24.64 -19.72 -8.69
N ASP A 59 23.59 -20.33 -8.14
CA ASP A 59 22.37 -20.68 -8.89
C ASP A 59 21.62 -19.45 -9.38
N PHE A 60 21.52 -18.40 -8.56
CA PHE A 60 20.90 -17.14 -8.95
C PHE A 60 21.69 -16.48 -10.10
N ARG A 61 23.02 -16.48 -10.05
CA ARG A 61 23.88 -15.92 -11.11
C ARG A 61 23.62 -16.61 -12.44
N GLN A 62 23.47 -17.93 -12.48
CA GLN A 62 23.16 -18.66 -13.72
C GLN A 62 21.80 -18.21 -14.30
N ARG A 63 20.77 -18.06 -13.46
CA ARG A 63 19.46 -17.56 -13.89
C ARG A 63 19.54 -16.11 -14.39
N ALA A 64 20.31 -15.26 -13.71
CA ALA A 64 20.48 -13.86 -14.09
C ALA A 64 21.24 -13.72 -15.43
N LEU A 65 22.28 -14.52 -15.66
CA LEU A 65 22.98 -14.59 -16.95
C LEU A 65 22.03 -15.02 -18.08
N ALA A 66 21.22 -16.06 -17.83
CA ALA A 66 20.21 -16.52 -18.78
C ALA A 66 19.14 -15.44 -19.06
N ALA A 67 18.85 -14.57 -18.10
CA ALA A 67 17.97 -13.42 -18.24
C ALA A 67 18.64 -12.18 -18.86
N GLY A 68 19.88 -12.28 -19.34
CA GLY A 68 20.59 -11.22 -20.04
C GLY A 68 21.36 -10.23 -19.17
N ILE A 69 21.56 -10.53 -17.89
CA ILE A 69 22.45 -9.73 -17.03
C ILE A 69 23.90 -10.10 -17.33
N ARG A 70 24.74 -9.09 -17.56
CA ARG A 70 26.17 -9.30 -17.85
C ARG A 70 26.94 -9.81 -16.63
N ALA A 71 27.93 -10.67 -16.83
CA ALA A 71 28.79 -11.16 -15.75
C ALA A 71 29.44 -10.02 -14.97
N THR A 72 29.93 -8.99 -15.68
CA THR A 72 30.53 -7.80 -15.04
C THR A 72 29.58 -7.02 -14.15
N THR A 73 28.28 -6.97 -14.51
CA THR A 73 27.25 -6.37 -13.65
C THR A 73 27.06 -7.19 -12.38
N LEU A 74 27.00 -8.52 -12.51
CA LEU A 74 26.88 -9.43 -11.37
C LEU A 74 28.09 -9.36 -10.44
N ASP A 75 29.31 -9.32 -11.00
CA ASP A 75 30.55 -9.22 -10.23
C ASP A 75 30.60 -7.94 -9.42
N ASN A 76 30.24 -6.82 -10.03
CA ASN A 76 30.16 -5.52 -9.35
C ASN A 76 29.05 -5.51 -8.28
N ALA A 77 27.84 -5.96 -8.62
CA ALA A 77 26.69 -5.91 -7.74
C ALA A 77 26.87 -6.77 -6.48
N PHE A 78 27.45 -7.94 -6.63
CA PHE A 78 27.62 -8.91 -5.52
C PHE A 78 28.98 -8.89 -4.85
N ALA A 79 29.88 -7.96 -5.20
CA ALA A 79 31.20 -7.86 -4.55
C ALA A 79 31.04 -7.65 -3.03
N GLY A 80 31.44 -8.65 -2.22
CA GLY A 80 31.36 -8.63 -0.76
C GLY A 80 29.92 -8.65 -0.19
N VAL A 81 28.91 -9.03 -0.97
CA VAL A 81 27.53 -9.17 -0.47
C VAL A 81 27.38 -10.45 0.29
N THR A 82 26.88 -10.34 1.51
CA THR A 82 26.43 -11.42 2.39
C THR A 82 25.01 -11.10 2.86
N PRO A 83 24.21 -12.07 3.32
CA PRO A 83 22.90 -11.81 3.91
C PRO A 83 22.96 -10.73 4.97
N ASP A 84 21.92 -9.93 5.08
CA ASP A 84 21.82 -8.85 6.07
C ASP A 84 20.92 -9.27 7.22
N PRO A 85 21.47 -9.51 8.44
CA PRO A 85 20.66 -9.93 9.59
C PRO A 85 19.59 -8.89 9.99
N SER A 86 19.83 -7.60 9.71
CA SER A 86 18.83 -6.54 9.99
C SER A 86 17.63 -6.62 9.05
N VAL A 87 17.85 -6.97 7.78
CA VAL A 87 16.77 -7.23 6.81
C VAL A 87 15.94 -8.43 7.22
N GLN A 88 16.59 -9.52 7.68
CA GLN A 88 15.91 -10.71 8.18
C GLN A 88 15.05 -10.38 9.41
N ALA A 89 15.60 -9.65 10.37
CA ALA A 89 14.89 -9.23 11.57
C ALA A 89 13.66 -8.35 11.22
N LEU A 90 13.80 -7.41 10.28
CA LEU A 90 12.72 -6.54 9.83
C LEU A 90 11.63 -7.31 9.06
N ASP A 91 12.00 -8.32 8.27
CA ASP A 91 11.03 -9.19 7.59
C ASP A 91 10.24 -10.06 8.58
N GLN A 92 10.87 -10.51 9.67
CA GLN A 92 10.24 -11.32 10.71
C GLN A 92 9.39 -10.48 11.68
N GLN A 93 9.79 -9.24 11.93
CA GLN A 93 9.12 -8.31 12.87
C GLN A 93 7.88 -7.66 12.29
N GLN A 94 7.28 -8.15 11.22
CA GLN A 94 5.99 -7.61 10.77
C GLN A 94 4.99 -7.74 11.92
N PRO A 95 4.49 -6.61 12.47
CA PRO A 95 3.63 -6.67 13.63
C PRO A 95 2.38 -7.47 13.29
N GLU A 96 2.06 -8.47 14.11
CA GLU A 96 0.78 -9.19 14.08
C GLU A 96 -0.40 -8.24 14.33
N PHE A 97 -0.11 -7.02 14.77
CA PHE A 97 -1.07 -5.97 15.06
C PHE A 97 -1.00 -4.88 13.99
N THR A 98 -1.97 -4.86 13.12
CA THR A 98 -2.24 -3.69 12.30
C THR A 98 -2.78 -2.60 13.21
N SER A 99 -2.20 -1.39 13.16
CA SER A 99 -2.77 -0.21 13.83
C SER A 99 -4.19 0.03 13.31
N TYR A 100 -5.09 0.50 14.18
CA TYR A 100 -6.42 0.89 13.73
C TYR A 100 -6.34 1.98 12.66
N LEU A 101 -7.32 1.99 11.76
CA LEU A 101 -7.35 2.95 10.66
C LEU A 101 -7.23 4.41 11.14
N TRP A 102 -7.93 4.76 12.21
CA TRP A 102 -7.88 6.12 12.76
C TRP A 102 -6.51 6.47 13.33
N ASP A 103 -5.82 5.53 14.00
CA ASP A 103 -4.47 5.76 14.52
C ASP A 103 -3.47 5.94 13.37
N TYR A 104 -3.64 5.15 12.29
CA TYR A 104 -2.85 5.28 11.07
C TYR A 104 -3.06 6.65 10.41
N LEU A 105 -4.31 7.11 10.32
CA LEU A 105 -4.65 8.41 9.74
C LEU A 105 -4.19 9.57 10.64
N ASP A 106 -4.44 9.49 11.95
CA ASP A 106 -4.03 10.50 12.94
C ASP A 106 -2.50 10.71 12.94
N ALA A 107 -1.73 9.63 12.72
CA ALA A 107 -0.27 9.70 12.65
C ALA A 107 0.28 10.33 11.35
N ARG A 108 -0.51 10.36 10.27
CA ARG A 108 -0.05 10.79 8.94
C ARG A 108 -0.71 12.05 8.42
N VAL A 109 -2.01 12.20 8.66
CA VAL A 109 -2.78 13.37 8.21
C VAL A 109 -2.77 14.44 9.31
N THR A 110 -1.57 14.92 9.63
CA THR A 110 -1.33 15.88 10.72
C THR A 110 -1.39 17.32 10.21
N PRO A 111 -1.72 18.29 11.09
CA PRO A 111 -1.64 19.71 10.72
C PRO A 111 -0.26 20.12 10.18
N SER A 112 0.83 19.56 10.72
CA SER A 112 2.19 19.83 10.26
C SER A 112 2.45 19.29 8.86
N ALA A 113 2.03 18.05 8.56
CA ALA A 113 2.16 17.48 7.22
C ALA A 113 1.32 18.26 6.20
N ILE A 114 0.13 18.71 6.59
CA ILE A 114 -0.71 19.56 5.73
C ILE A 114 -0.03 20.90 5.46
N GLN A 115 0.49 21.58 6.47
CA GLN A 115 1.16 22.86 6.31
C GLN A 115 2.41 22.73 5.44
N GLU A 116 3.23 21.70 5.64
CA GLU A 116 4.44 21.45 4.84
C GLU A 116 4.07 21.18 3.37
N GLY A 117 3.07 20.32 3.12
CA GLY A 117 2.59 20.06 1.76
C GLY A 117 2.06 21.30 1.06
N GLN A 118 1.35 22.20 1.77
CA GLN A 118 0.90 23.49 1.23
C GLN A 118 2.08 24.38 0.82
N GLN A 119 3.13 24.45 1.65
CA GLN A 119 4.34 25.22 1.33
C GLN A 119 5.07 24.65 0.11
N LEU A 120 5.12 23.32 -0.02
CA LEU A 120 5.73 22.64 -1.18
C LEU A 120 4.92 22.88 -2.46
N LEU A 121 3.61 22.83 -2.39
CA LEU A 121 2.73 23.15 -3.54
C LEU A 121 2.94 24.59 -4.05
N ILE A 122 3.23 25.54 -3.15
CA ILE A 122 3.56 26.93 -3.49
C ILE A 122 4.97 27.01 -4.06
N SER A 123 5.98 26.49 -3.34
CA SER A 123 7.39 26.65 -3.71
C SER A 123 7.78 25.86 -4.98
N GLN A 124 7.09 24.75 -5.27
CA GLN A 124 7.29 23.91 -6.45
C GLN A 124 6.16 24.09 -7.49
N HIS A 125 5.45 25.21 -7.46
CA HIS A 125 4.26 25.43 -8.30
C HIS A 125 4.50 25.16 -9.79
N ALA A 126 5.63 25.64 -10.33
CA ALA A 126 5.96 25.46 -11.76
C ALA A 126 6.10 23.98 -12.13
N LEU A 127 6.78 23.18 -11.30
CA LEU A 127 6.93 21.75 -11.50
C LEU A 127 5.55 21.07 -11.45
N PHE A 128 4.75 21.32 -10.42
CA PHE A 128 3.44 20.69 -10.28
C PHE A 128 2.49 21.06 -11.42
N GLN A 129 2.53 22.29 -11.93
CA GLN A 129 1.74 22.68 -13.11
C GLN A 129 2.18 21.93 -14.38
N LYS A 130 3.51 21.78 -14.60
CA LYS A 130 4.06 20.98 -15.69
C LYS A 130 3.54 19.53 -15.61
N LEU A 131 3.69 18.89 -14.43
CA LEU A 131 3.25 17.51 -14.22
C LEU A 131 1.73 17.34 -14.41
N ARG A 132 0.92 18.30 -13.92
CA ARG A 132 -0.53 18.30 -14.13
C ARG A 132 -0.90 18.38 -15.61
N GLN A 133 -0.22 19.22 -16.37
CA GLN A 133 -0.46 19.34 -17.82
C GLN A 133 -0.06 18.07 -18.58
N GLN A 134 1.05 17.46 -18.22
CA GLN A 134 1.62 16.32 -18.91
C GLN A 134 0.93 14.98 -18.54
N TYR A 135 0.64 14.78 -17.27
CA TYR A 135 0.11 13.50 -16.75
C TYR A 135 -1.35 13.57 -16.32
N GLY A 136 -1.91 14.76 -16.14
CA GLY A 136 -3.29 14.95 -15.70
C GLY A 136 -3.50 14.66 -14.20
N VAL A 137 -2.43 14.45 -13.44
CA VAL A 137 -2.50 14.10 -12.00
C VAL A 137 -2.63 15.37 -11.17
N ASP A 138 -3.47 15.33 -10.13
CA ASP A 138 -3.65 16.44 -9.21
C ASP A 138 -2.35 16.67 -8.38
N PRO A 139 -1.83 17.91 -8.31
CA PRO A 139 -0.65 18.24 -7.51
C PRO A 139 -0.76 17.83 -6.04
N GLY A 140 -1.94 17.96 -5.43
CA GLY A 140 -2.17 17.56 -4.05
C GLY A 140 -1.98 16.05 -3.83
N ILE A 141 -2.40 15.23 -4.80
CA ILE A 141 -2.20 13.77 -4.74
C ILE A 141 -0.70 13.43 -4.85
N LEU A 142 0.04 14.05 -5.77
CA LEU A 142 1.49 13.81 -5.90
C LEU A 142 2.24 14.22 -4.62
N THR A 143 1.88 15.38 -4.06
CA THR A 143 2.45 15.86 -2.79
C THR A 143 2.11 14.91 -1.64
N ALA A 144 0.89 14.38 -1.59
CA ALA A 144 0.48 13.43 -0.57
C ALA A 144 1.23 12.09 -0.67
N ILE A 145 1.41 11.56 -1.87
CA ILE A 145 2.23 10.36 -2.09
C ILE A 145 3.68 10.63 -1.64
N TRP A 146 4.26 11.76 -2.03
CA TRP A 146 5.61 12.14 -1.62
C TRP A 146 5.77 12.25 -0.10
N SER A 147 4.76 12.82 0.58
CA SER A 147 4.68 12.83 2.04
C SER A 147 4.68 11.42 2.63
N MET A 148 3.79 10.57 2.12
CA MET A 148 3.55 9.22 2.65
C MET A 148 4.73 8.28 2.45
N GLU A 149 5.45 8.41 1.32
CA GLU A 149 6.52 7.49 0.95
C GLU A 149 7.86 7.83 1.64
N SER A 150 8.19 9.10 1.75
CA SER A 150 9.53 9.50 2.20
C SER A 150 9.58 10.76 3.05
N GLY A 151 8.45 11.26 3.56
CA GLY A 151 8.44 12.55 4.25
C GLY A 151 9.05 13.65 3.35
N TYR A 152 8.54 13.76 2.14
CA TYR A 152 8.99 14.73 1.13
C TYR A 152 10.47 14.57 0.72
N GLY A 153 10.95 13.34 0.64
CA GLY A 153 12.31 13.00 0.22
C GLY A 153 13.35 13.02 1.34
N THR A 154 12.93 13.19 2.60
CA THR A 154 13.85 13.20 3.76
C THR A 154 14.21 11.79 4.25
N GLN A 155 13.40 10.78 3.92
CA GLN A 155 13.53 9.40 4.41
C GLN A 155 13.45 8.43 3.22
N ILE A 156 14.53 8.29 2.48
CA ILE A 156 14.59 7.43 1.28
C ILE A 156 15.18 6.04 1.55
N GLY A 157 15.67 5.79 2.78
CA GLY A 157 16.39 4.56 3.15
C GLY A 157 17.85 4.59 2.75
N ASP A 158 18.64 3.76 3.41
CA ASP A 158 20.11 3.66 3.28
C ASP A 158 20.60 2.23 3.06
N PHE A 159 19.68 1.26 2.94
CA PHE A 159 20.03 -0.12 2.64
C PHE A 159 20.50 -0.26 1.20
N TYR A 160 21.59 -1.00 0.99
CA TYR A 160 21.97 -1.39 -0.38
C TYR A 160 20.93 -2.37 -0.95
N VAL A 161 20.18 -1.93 -1.95
CA VAL A 161 18.99 -2.62 -2.49
C VAL A 161 19.31 -4.05 -2.95
N ILE A 162 20.47 -4.27 -3.62
CA ILE A 162 20.88 -5.62 -4.04
C ILE A 162 21.06 -6.56 -2.84
N ARG A 163 21.71 -6.09 -1.76
CA ARG A 163 21.93 -6.88 -0.54
C ARG A 163 20.63 -7.23 0.14
N SER A 164 19.75 -6.24 0.29
CA SER A 164 18.42 -6.43 0.88
C SER A 164 17.60 -7.46 0.12
N LEU A 165 17.51 -7.29 -1.20
CA LEU A 165 16.72 -8.19 -2.05
C LEU A 165 17.33 -9.60 -2.15
N ALA A 166 18.66 -9.72 -2.16
CA ALA A 166 19.34 -11.01 -2.09
C ALA A 166 19.04 -11.75 -0.77
N THR A 167 19.03 -11.01 0.36
CA THR A 167 18.67 -11.57 1.66
C THR A 167 17.23 -12.09 1.67
N LEU A 168 16.27 -11.28 1.18
CA LEU A 168 14.85 -11.69 1.09
C LEU A 168 14.63 -12.86 0.11
N ALA A 169 15.42 -12.93 -0.97
CA ALA A 169 15.33 -14.01 -1.94
C ALA A 169 15.92 -15.33 -1.44
N TYR A 170 16.93 -15.26 -0.60
CA TYR A 170 17.64 -16.42 -0.04
C TYR A 170 16.88 -17.06 1.12
N GLU A 171 16.51 -16.29 2.14
CA GLU A 171 15.97 -16.84 3.40
C GLU A 171 14.54 -16.36 3.72
N GLY A 172 14.03 -15.43 2.95
CA GLY A 172 12.79 -14.73 3.29
C GLY A 172 11.53 -15.54 2.98
N ARG A 173 10.47 -15.18 3.67
CA ARG A 173 9.08 -15.55 3.31
C ARG A 173 8.69 -14.99 1.94
N ARG A 174 9.49 -14.09 1.38
CA ARG A 174 9.25 -13.34 0.15
C ARG A 174 10.21 -13.74 -0.97
N THR A 175 10.59 -15.02 -1.07
CA THR A 175 11.56 -15.51 -2.05
C THR A 175 11.22 -15.12 -3.49
N THR A 176 9.96 -15.26 -3.92
CA THR A 176 9.52 -14.86 -5.26
C THR A 176 9.65 -13.36 -5.47
N TYR A 177 9.22 -12.54 -4.51
CA TYR A 177 9.37 -11.10 -4.54
C TYR A 177 10.86 -10.70 -4.61
N GLY A 178 11.67 -11.24 -3.70
CA GLY A 178 13.11 -10.97 -3.65
C GLY A 178 13.81 -11.27 -4.97
N ASN A 179 13.58 -12.45 -5.55
CA ASN A 179 14.16 -12.83 -6.83
C ASN A 179 13.72 -11.91 -7.98
N THR A 180 12.43 -11.57 -8.05
CA THR A 180 11.88 -10.70 -9.10
C THR A 180 12.47 -9.29 -9.01
N GLN A 181 12.48 -8.71 -7.81
CA GLN A 181 12.99 -7.36 -7.62
C GLN A 181 14.52 -7.28 -7.74
N LEU A 182 15.24 -8.32 -7.31
CA LEU A 182 16.69 -8.41 -7.47
C LEU A 182 17.11 -8.42 -8.94
N LEU A 183 16.41 -9.19 -9.77
CA LEU A 183 16.67 -9.19 -11.21
C LEU A 183 16.41 -7.81 -11.84
N ALA A 184 15.32 -7.15 -11.46
CA ALA A 184 15.03 -5.79 -11.93
C ALA A 184 16.09 -4.77 -11.45
N ALA A 185 16.58 -4.87 -10.21
CA ALA A 185 17.65 -4.02 -9.69
C ALA A 185 18.97 -4.19 -10.45
N LEU A 186 19.30 -5.42 -10.83
CA LEU A 186 20.46 -5.71 -11.68
C LEU A 186 20.31 -5.14 -13.11
N GLN A 187 19.08 -5.17 -13.65
CA GLN A 187 18.79 -4.52 -14.93
C GLN A 187 19.02 -3.01 -14.85
N ILE A 188 18.59 -2.36 -13.75
CA ILE A 188 18.85 -0.94 -13.51
C ILE A 188 20.35 -0.67 -13.51
N LEU A 189 21.15 -1.38 -12.70
CA LEU A 189 22.60 -1.22 -12.67
C LEU A 189 23.26 -1.45 -14.03
N GLN A 190 22.66 -2.27 -14.89
CA GLN A 190 23.19 -2.56 -16.21
C GLN A 190 22.88 -1.50 -17.25
N THR A 191 21.71 -0.88 -17.17
CA THR A 191 21.16 0.00 -18.21
C THR A 191 21.32 1.48 -17.90
N GLU A 192 21.23 1.84 -16.62
CA GLU A 192 21.34 3.24 -16.18
C GLU A 192 22.83 3.63 -16.04
N LYS A 193 23.30 4.46 -16.96
CA LYS A 193 24.71 4.87 -17.02
C LYS A 193 25.20 5.67 -15.81
N ASN A 194 24.29 6.25 -15.08
CA ASN A 194 24.52 7.18 -13.96
C ASN A 194 24.04 6.63 -12.62
N ILE A 195 23.66 5.38 -12.56
CA ILE A 195 23.37 4.68 -11.32
C ILE A 195 24.46 3.65 -11.08
N ASP A 196 25.28 3.88 -10.10
CA ASP A 196 26.26 2.93 -9.61
C ASP A 196 25.76 2.21 -8.36
N ARG A 197 26.59 1.31 -7.87
CA ARG A 197 26.31 0.53 -6.68
C ARG A 197 26.04 1.40 -5.42
N SER A 198 26.70 2.54 -5.28
CA SER A 198 26.58 3.42 -4.12
C SER A 198 25.28 4.22 -4.12
N GLN A 199 24.70 4.45 -5.29
CA GLN A 199 23.46 5.18 -5.47
C GLN A 199 22.22 4.29 -5.36
N LEU A 200 22.37 2.95 -5.55
CA LEU A 200 21.26 2.01 -5.49
C LEU A 200 20.90 1.69 -4.02
N VAL A 201 20.44 2.69 -3.31
CA VAL A 201 20.02 2.61 -1.90
C VAL A 201 18.52 2.81 -1.76
N GLY A 202 17.95 2.26 -0.68
CA GLY A 202 16.53 2.36 -0.43
C GLY A 202 16.13 1.73 0.90
N SER A 203 14.88 1.29 1.00
CA SER A 203 14.37 0.59 2.17
C SER A 203 14.94 -0.84 2.28
N TRP A 204 14.81 -1.44 3.46
CA TRP A 204 15.18 -2.85 3.69
C TRP A 204 14.46 -3.84 2.75
N ALA A 205 13.30 -3.45 2.20
CA ALA A 205 12.52 -4.25 1.25
C ALA A 205 12.77 -3.86 -0.22
N GLY A 206 13.76 -2.97 -0.49
CA GLY A 206 14.19 -2.61 -1.82
C GLY A 206 13.40 -1.49 -2.49
N ALA A 207 12.56 -0.75 -1.77
CA ALA A 207 11.90 0.45 -2.29
C ALA A 207 12.89 1.63 -2.34
N MET A 208 12.91 2.37 -3.44
CA MET A 208 13.98 3.31 -3.81
C MET A 208 13.48 4.74 -3.97
N GLY A 209 14.31 5.69 -3.54
CA GLY A 209 14.16 7.10 -3.80
C GLY A 209 12.97 7.77 -3.09
N GLN A 210 12.67 8.99 -3.52
CA GLN A 210 11.69 9.85 -2.84
C GLN A 210 10.25 9.35 -2.94
N THR A 211 9.94 8.54 -3.94
CA THR A 211 8.61 7.94 -4.19
C THR A 211 8.57 6.43 -3.94
N GLN A 212 9.61 5.88 -3.33
CA GLN A 212 9.72 4.50 -2.85
C GLN A 212 9.32 3.45 -3.92
N PHE A 213 9.81 3.63 -5.15
CA PHE A 213 9.60 2.66 -6.21
C PHE A 213 10.41 1.40 -5.97
N VAL A 214 9.77 0.23 -6.02
CA VAL A 214 10.52 -1.03 -6.10
C VAL A 214 11.20 -1.16 -7.48
N PRO A 215 12.29 -1.93 -7.63
CA PRO A 215 13.08 -1.96 -8.86
C PRO A 215 12.28 -2.21 -10.14
N SER A 216 11.32 -3.12 -10.13
CA SER A 216 10.46 -3.35 -11.30
C SER A 216 9.60 -2.12 -11.64
N THR A 217 9.06 -1.44 -10.63
CA THR A 217 8.29 -0.21 -10.83
C THR A 217 9.18 0.92 -11.38
N TYR A 218 10.39 1.06 -10.87
CA TYR A 218 11.38 2.02 -11.41
C TYR A 218 11.67 1.73 -12.88
N ARG A 219 12.01 0.48 -13.22
CA ARG A 219 12.30 0.07 -14.60
C ARG A 219 11.18 0.44 -15.56
N ASP A 220 9.93 0.19 -15.16
CA ASP A 220 8.76 0.28 -16.03
C ASP A 220 8.15 1.70 -16.07
N TYR A 221 8.34 2.52 -15.03
CA TYR A 221 7.63 3.79 -14.90
C TYR A 221 8.51 5.02 -14.63
N ALA A 222 9.78 4.87 -14.24
CA ALA A 222 10.63 6.03 -13.98
C ALA A 222 10.87 6.82 -15.26
N VAL A 223 10.85 8.15 -15.13
CA VAL A 223 11.06 9.10 -16.23
C VAL A 223 12.15 10.10 -15.89
N ASP A 224 12.80 10.63 -16.90
CA ASP A 224 13.66 11.81 -16.85
C ASP A 224 12.78 13.05 -17.10
N GLU A 225 12.34 13.68 -16.05
CA GLU A 225 11.37 14.78 -16.13
C GLU A 225 12.07 16.15 -16.26
N ASP A 226 13.28 16.29 -15.76
CA ASP A 226 14.07 17.53 -15.89
C ASP A 226 14.92 17.59 -17.17
N GLY A 227 15.08 16.46 -17.88
CA GLY A 227 15.71 16.37 -19.19
C GLY A 227 17.24 16.29 -19.15
N ASP A 228 17.81 15.88 -18.01
CA ASP A 228 19.26 15.75 -17.83
C ASP A 228 19.82 14.39 -18.32
N GLN A 229 18.97 13.56 -18.95
CA GLN A 229 19.24 12.21 -19.46
C GLN A 229 19.47 11.17 -18.36
N LYS A 230 18.93 11.42 -17.15
CA LYS A 230 18.94 10.51 -16.01
C LYS A 230 17.51 10.31 -15.52
N ARG A 231 17.28 9.21 -14.83
CA ARG A 231 16.03 8.94 -14.12
C ARG A 231 16.32 8.89 -12.62
N ASP A 232 16.69 10.06 -12.04
CA ASP A 232 17.17 10.18 -10.67
C ASP A 232 16.02 10.37 -9.67
N VAL A 233 15.37 9.28 -9.28
CA VAL A 233 14.30 9.33 -8.26
C VAL A 233 14.80 9.58 -6.85
N TRP A 234 16.12 9.60 -6.61
CA TRP A 234 16.73 9.85 -5.30
C TRP A 234 16.96 11.35 -5.05
N ASN A 235 17.54 12.06 -6.01
CA ASN A 235 18.00 13.43 -5.84
C ASN A 235 17.19 14.44 -6.66
N SER A 236 16.59 14.04 -7.82
CA SER A 236 15.75 14.91 -8.62
C SER A 236 14.28 14.83 -8.16
N LYS A 237 13.76 15.93 -7.62
CA LYS A 237 12.32 16.04 -7.30
C LYS A 237 11.47 15.95 -8.56
N ALA A 238 11.97 16.46 -9.68
CA ALA A 238 11.26 16.43 -10.95
C ALA A 238 11.07 14.99 -11.42
N ASP A 239 12.15 14.20 -11.42
CA ASP A 239 12.08 12.79 -11.84
C ASP A 239 11.27 11.94 -10.88
N ALA A 240 11.43 12.14 -9.57
CA ALA A 240 10.67 11.40 -8.58
C ALA A 240 9.16 11.64 -8.71
N LEU A 241 8.75 12.92 -8.75
CA LEU A 241 7.33 13.29 -8.88
C LEU A 241 6.78 13.02 -10.28
N GLY A 242 7.59 13.22 -11.33
CA GLY A 242 7.27 12.87 -12.70
C GLY A 242 7.03 11.37 -12.87
N SER A 243 7.90 10.56 -12.25
CA SER A 243 7.75 9.09 -12.24
C SER A 243 6.49 8.65 -11.51
N ALA A 244 6.18 9.23 -10.35
CA ALA A 244 4.92 8.96 -9.63
C ALA A 244 3.69 9.37 -10.45
N ALA A 245 3.74 10.53 -11.14
CA ALA A 245 2.68 10.99 -12.01
C ALA A 245 2.49 10.07 -13.23
N ASN A 246 3.59 9.63 -13.85
CA ASN A 246 3.57 8.66 -14.94
C ASN A 246 2.97 7.32 -14.48
N TYR A 247 3.37 6.82 -13.31
CA TYR A 247 2.81 5.61 -12.73
C TYR A 247 1.29 5.69 -12.57
N LEU A 248 0.78 6.77 -11.96
CA LEU A 248 -0.66 6.96 -11.78
C LEU A 248 -1.40 7.05 -13.11
N LYS A 249 -0.86 7.79 -14.09
CA LYS A 249 -1.44 7.91 -15.43
C LYS A 249 -1.53 6.55 -16.14
N GLN A 250 -0.47 5.75 -16.10
CA GLN A 250 -0.44 4.41 -16.69
C GLN A 250 -1.36 3.42 -15.93
N ASN A 251 -1.67 3.72 -14.66
CA ASN A 251 -2.60 2.95 -13.83
C ASN A 251 -4.00 3.59 -13.75
N ASN A 252 -4.47 4.16 -14.88
CA ASN A 252 -5.84 4.65 -15.10
C ASN A 252 -6.23 5.91 -14.31
N TRP A 253 -5.27 6.74 -13.91
CA TRP A 253 -5.61 8.06 -13.39
C TRP A 253 -6.32 8.88 -14.45
N THR A 254 -7.48 9.42 -14.11
CA THR A 254 -8.28 10.27 -15.00
C THR A 254 -8.26 11.70 -14.50
N SER A 255 -7.82 12.62 -15.38
CA SER A 255 -7.82 14.05 -15.07
C SER A 255 -9.22 14.57 -14.75
N ALA A 256 -9.31 15.54 -13.85
CA ALA A 256 -10.54 16.17 -13.40
C ALA A 256 -11.55 15.26 -12.64
N ILE A 257 -11.23 13.99 -12.45
CA ILE A 257 -11.97 13.11 -11.55
C ILE A 257 -11.30 13.16 -10.18
N PRO A 258 -12.02 13.46 -9.07
CA PRO A 258 -11.44 13.42 -7.73
C PRO A 258 -11.13 11.97 -7.29
N TRP A 259 -10.39 11.81 -6.19
CA TRP A 259 -10.22 10.49 -5.58
C TRP A 259 -11.51 10.00 -4.92
N GLY A 260 -12.23 10.90 -4.25
CA GLY A 260 -13.47 10.65 -3.51
C GLY A 260 -13.82 11.82 -2.61
N GLN A 261 -14.81 11.59 -1.76
CA GLN A 261 -15.14 12.47 -0.64
C GLN A 261 -15.97 11.72 0.41
N GLU A 262 -16.01 12.25 1.63
CA GLU A 262 -16.92 11.78 2.67
C GLU A 262 -18.37 12.03 2.28
N VAL A 263 -19.24 11.07 2.60
CA VAL A 263 -20.69 11.12 2.31
C VAL A 263 -21.51 10.77 3.54
N HIS A 264 -22.74 11.20 3.55
CA HIS A 264 -23.75 10.77 4.51
C HIS A 264 -24.63 9.69 3.88
N LEU A 265 -24.94 8.63 4.63
CA LEU A 265 -25.84 7.58 4.19
C LEU A 265 -27.18 7.71 4.88
N SER A 266 -28.28 7.58 4.12
CA SER A 266 -29.63 7.61 4.71
C SER A 266 -29.86 6.39 5.61
N ALA A 267 -30.81 6.49 6.53
CA ALA A 267 -31.18 5.39 7.42
C ALA A 267 -31.70 4.15 6.66
N SER A 268 -32.17 4.32 5.42
CA SER A 268 -32.64 3.23 4.54
C SER A 268 -31.56 2.71 3.59
N PHE A 269 -30.30 3.14 3.71
CA PHE A 269 -29.23 2.69 2.84
C PHE A 269 -28.96 1.20 3.05
N ASP A 270 -28.89 0.47 1.94
CA ASP A 270 -28.51 -0.94 1.95
C ASP A 270 -26.98 -1.07 2.04
N TYR A 271 -26.48 -1.34 3.26
CA TYR A 271 -25.05 -1.45 3.54
C TYR A 271 -24.34 -2.58 2.79
N ALA A 272 -25.08 -3.60 2.30
CA ALA A 272 -24.51 -4.66 1.48
C ALA A 272 -23.99 -4.14 0.12
N GLN A 273 -24.45 -2.97 -0.31
CA GLN A 273 -23.96 -2.30 -1.53
C GLN A 273 -22.67 -1.49 -1.33
N ALA A 274 -22.23 -1.31 -0.09
CA ALA A 274 -20.98 -0.60 0.20
C ALA A 274 -19.78 -1.54 -0.01
N ASP A 275 -19.34 -1.64 -1.24
CA ASP A 275 -18.20 -2.47 -1.65
C ASP A 275 -17.50 -1.85 -2.85
N LEU A 276 -16.16 -1.92 -2.90
CA LEU A 276 -15.37 -1.37 -4.01
C LEU A 276 -15.65 -2.08 -5.34
N THR A 277 -16.15 -3.32 -5.33
CA THR A 277 -16.53 -4.04 -6.54
C THR A 277 -17.85 -3.57 -7.13
N ILE A 278 -18.69 -2.91 -6.34
CA ILE A 278 -19.99 -2.40 -6.76
C ILE A 278 -19.83 -0.95 -7.25
N LYS A 279 -19.97 -0.75 -8.54
CA LYS A 279 -19.91 0.56 -9.18
C LYS A 279 -21.29 1.00 -9.65
N LYS A 280 -21.69 2.21 -9.30
CA LYS A 280 -22.88 2.90 -9.81
C LYS A 280 -22.50 4.35 -10.11
N THR A 281 -23.30 5.04 -10.94
CA THR A 281 -23.07 6.48 -11.15
C THR A 281 -23.36 7.25 -9.87
N VAL A 282 -22.74 8.44 -9.73
CA VAL A 282 -23.03 9.35 -8.61
C VAL A 282 -24.54 9.58 -8.47
N ALA A 283 -25.23 9.85 -9.60
CA ALA A 283 -26.68 10.08 -9.60
C ALA A 283 -27.49 8.83 -9.14
N GLN A 284 -27.01 7.61 -9.42
CA GLN A 284 -27.62 6.39 -8.90
C GLN A 284 -27.41 6.25 -7.39
N TRP A 285 -26.19 6.52 -6.92
CA TRP A 285 -25.89 6.49 -5.48
C TRP A 285 -26.73 7.51 -4.69
N GLN A 286 -26.90 8.72 -5.25
CA GLN A 286 -27.76 9.74 -4.62
C GLN A 286 -29.21 9.26 -4.47
N ARG A 287 -29.77 8.60 -5.49
CA ARG A 287 -31.13 8.01 -5.42
C ARG A 287 -31.24 6.88 -4.39
N LEU A 288 -30.12 6.20 -4.08
CA LEU A 288 -30.04 5.16 -3.07
C LEU A 288 -29.73 5.71 -1.66
N GLY A 289 -29.75 7.03 -1.47
CA GLY A 289 -29.58 7.63 -0.17
C GLY A 289 -28.14 7.99 0.21
N VAL A 290 -27.25 8.06 -0.78
CA VAL A 290 -25.88 8.57 -0.57
C VAL A 290 -25.89 10.08 -0.78
N ALA A 291 -25.74 10.85 0.28
CA ALA A 291 -25.70 12.31 0.23
C ALA A 291 -24.26 12.82 0.37
N PRO A 292 -23.69 13.44 -0.67
CA PRO A 292 -22.38 14.06 -0.59
C PRO A 292 -22.35 15.17 0.47
N ARG A 293 -21.31 15.23 1.29
CA ARG A 293 -21.15 16.31 2.28
C ARG A 293 -20.87 17.66 1.61
N LYS A 294 -20.19 17.66 0.47
CA LYS A 294 -20.01 18.84 -0.38
C LYS A 294 -20.64 18.60 -1.74
N PRO A 295 -21.20 19.62 -2.39
CA PRO A 295 -21.78 19.45 -3.72
C PRO A 295 -20.80 18.81 -4.69
N ILE A 296 -21.24 17.78 -5.40
CA ILE A 296 -20.49 17.17 -6.51
C ILE A 296 -20.80 17.97 -7.77
N ALA A 297 -19.77 18.30 -8.54
CA ALA A 297 -19.94 19.00 -9.80
C ALA A 297 -20.90 18.21 -10.74
N PRO A 298 -21.87 18.86 -11.39
CA PRO A 298 -22.85 18.20 -12.25
C PRO A 298 -22.22 17.29 -13.32
N ALA A 299 -21.04 17.67 -13.81
CA ALA A 299 -20.27 16.89 -14.79
C ALA A 299 -19.89 15.49 -14.27
N LEU A 300 -19.84 15.29 -12.96
CA LEU A 300 -19.51 14.00 -12.33
C LEU A 300 -20.76 13.12 -12.06
N ALA A 301 -21.97 13.62 -12.34
CA ALA A 301 -23.22 12.88 -12.02
C ALA A 301 -23.28 11.48 -12.67
N GLN A 302 -22.69 11.32 -13.84
CA GLN A 302 -22.65 10.05 -14.58
C GLN A 302 -21.34 9.26 -14.35
N GLN A 303 -20.41 9.80 -13.58
CA GLN A 303 -19.15 9.09 -13.29
C GLN A 303 -19.40 7.88 -12.38
N PRO A 304 -18.78 6.73 -12.67
CA PRO A 304 -18.85 5.58 -11.81
C PRO A 304 -18.08 5.85 -10.50
N ALA A 305 -18.70 5.43 -9.42
CA ALA A 305 -18.14 5.53 -8.07
C ALA A 305 -18.57 4.30 -7.25
N SER A 306 -17.92 4.09 -6.10
CA SER A 306 -18.28 3.06 -5.13
C SER A 306 -18.41 3.68 -3.75
N VAL A 307 -19.25 3.08 -2.89
CA VAL A 307 -19.31 3.45 -1.47
C VAL A 307 -18.33 2.59 -0.70
N LEU A 308 -17.49 3.23 0.10
CA LEU A 308 -16.51 2.60 0.98
C LEU A 308 -16.87 2.87 2.45
N LEU A 309 -16.94 1.80 3.24
CA LEU A 309 -17.12 1.82 4.69
C LEU A 309 -15.87 1.24 5.37
N PRO A 310 -14.84 2.03 5.60
CA PRO A 310 -13.56 1.50 6.09
C PRO A 310 -13.63 0.97 7.52
N THR A 311 -14.61 1.42 8.30
CA THR A 311 -14.83 1.02 9.71
C THR A 311 -16.30 0.65 9.98
N GLY A 312 -16.98 0.09 8.98
CA GLY A 312 -18.37 -0.32 9.07
C GLY A 312 -19.38 0.84 9.06
N TYR A 313 -20.64 0.50 9.27
CA TYR A 313 -21.76 1.45 9.13
C TYR A 313 -21.79 2.58 10.19
N ARG A 314 -21.09 2.39 11.31
CA ARG A 314 -21.01 3.38 12.40
C ARG A 314 -19.99 4.48 12.13
N GLY A 315 -19.03 4.21 11.27
CA GLY A 315 -17.95 5.14 10.94
C GLY A 315 -18.20 5.98 9.69
N PRO A 316 -17.22 6.80 9.32
CA PRO A 316 -17.26 7.61 8.10
C PRO A 316 -17.45 6.75 6.85
N ALA A 317 -18.33 7.21 5.97
CA ALA A 317 -18.55 6.64 4.64
C ALA A 317 -17.94 7.53 3.57
N PHE A 318 -17.38 6.92 2.53
CA PHE A 318 -16.77 7.65 1.42
C PHE A 318 -17.37 7.22 0.08
N LEU A 319 -17.66 8.17 -0.79
CA LEU A 319 -17.90 7.92 -2.20
C LEU A 319 -16.57 8.08 -2.92
N VAL A 320 -16.04 6.97 -3.46
CA VAL A 320 -14.72 6.92 -4.08
C VAL A 320 -14.83 6.66 -5.58
N PHE A 321 -14.03 7.38 -6.38
CA PHE A 321 -13.97 7.26 -7.84
C PHE A 321 -12.86 6.29 -8.28
N ASP A 322 -12.70 6.09 -9.58
CA ASP A 322 -11.66 5.20 -10.10
C ASP A 322 -10.24 5.69 -9.79
N ASN A 323 -10.02 6.99 -9.59
CA ASN A 323 -8.74 7.54 -9.14
C ASN A 323 -8.32 7.01 -7.74
N PHE A 324 -9.25 6.66 -6.87
CA PHE A 324 -8.94 5.96 -5.62
C PHE A 324 -8.31 4.58 -5.88
N ARG A 325 -8.76 3.91 -6.96
CA ARG A 325 -8.17 2.62 -7.37
C ARG A 325 -6.77 2.80 -7.95
N SER A 326 -6.50 3.92 -8.63
CA SER A 326 -5.16 4.24 -9.09
C SER A 326 -4.19 4.43 -7.90
N ILE A 327 -4.66 5.04 -6.81
CA ILE A 327 -3.88 5.13 -5.56
C ILE A 327 -3.69 3.73 -4.93
N LEU A 328 -4.72 2.88 -4.93
CA LEU A 328 -4.61 1.48 -4.47
C LEU A 328 -3.64 0.64 -5.31
N ARG A 329 -3.40 1.00 -6.59
CA ARG A 329 -2.35 0.37 -7.39
C ARG A 329 -0.95 0.76 -6.93
N TYR A 330 -0.80 2.00 -6.45
CA TYR A 330 0.46 2.47 -5.88
C TYR A 330 0.78 1.71 -4.58
N ASN A 331 -0.18 1.62 -3.69
CA ASN A 331 -0.08 0.83 -2.47
C ASN A 331 -1.47 0.21 -2.17
N ASN A 332 -1.55 -1.13 -2.16
CA ASN A 332 -2.80 -1.87 -1.99
C ASN A 332 -3.30 -1.87 -0.53
N SER A 333 -3.38 -0.69 0.06
CA SER A 333 -3.92 -0.44 1.40
C SER A 333 -5.00 0.63 1.37
N THR A 334 -6.19 0.29 1.84
CA THR A 334 -7.29 1.27 1.99
C THR A 334 -6.89 2.42 2.93
N ALA A 335 -6.15 2.13 3.99
CA ALA A 335 -5.66 3.14 4.93
C ALA A 335 -4.70 4.13 4.25
N TYR A 336 -3.78 3.61 3.44
CA TYR A 336 -2.87 4.42 2.63
C TYR A 336 -3.62 5.29 1.63
N ALA A 337 -4.53 4.70 0.85
CA ALA A 337 -5.27 5.43 -0.18
C ALA A 337 -6.16 6.53 0.41
N LEU A 338 -6.77 6.28 1.58
CA LEU A 338 -7.49 7.31 2.34
C LEU A 338 -6.55 8.40 2.85
N ALA A 339 -5.38 8.06 3.42
CA ALA A 339 -4.41 9.05 3.89
C ALA A 339 -3.95 9.98 2.76
N VAL A 340 -3.62 9.43 1.57
CA VAL A 340 -3.27 10.20 0.39
C VAL A 340 -4.40 11.15 -0.02
N GLY A 341 -5.64 10.65 -0.11
CA GLY A 341 -6.79 11.47 -0.47
C GLY A 341 -7.08 12.57 0.54
N LEU A 342 -7.05 12.24 1.84
CA LEU A 342 -7.31 13.18 2.92
C LEU A 342 -6.21 14.23 3.07
N LEU A 343 -4.94 13.88 2.88
CA LEU A 343 -3.84 14.86 2.80
C LEU A 343 -4.05 15.84 1.65
N ALA A 344 -4.38 15.33 0.46
CA ALA A 344 -4.66 16.19 -0.70
C ALA A 344 -5.83 17.14 -0.46
N ASP A 345 -6.88 16.68 0.22
CA ASP A 345 -8.00 17.53 0.65
C ASP A 345 -7.58 18.55 1.71
N GLY A 346 -6.73 18.15 2.67
CA GLY A 346 -6.14 19.05 3.67
C GLY A 346 -5.30 20.16 3.03
N TYR A 347 -4.48 19.85 2.03
CA TYR A 347 -3.71 20.84 1.28
C TYR A 347 -4.63 21.87 0.58
N ALA A 348 -5.79 21.43 0.12
CA ALA A 348 -6.81 22.32 -0.48
C ALA A 348 -7.67 23.06 0.56
N GLY A 349 -7.35 22.96 1.87
CA GLY A 349 -8.09 23.61 2.95
C GLY A 349 -9.47 22.98 3.22
N LYS A 350 -9.71 21.75 2.78
CA LYS A 350 -10.96 21.04 3.06
C LYS A 350 -10.89 20.35 4.43
N ALA A 351 -12.04 20.16 5.07
CA ALA A 351 -12.12 19.29 6.25
C ALA A 351 -11.71 17.86 5.88
N VAL A 352 -10.95 17.22 6.77
CA VAL A 352 -10.35 15.90 6.48
C VAL A 352 -11.37 14.78 6.67
N VAL A 353 -11.99 14.69 7.85
CA VAL A 353 -13.10 13.76 8.16
C VAL A 353 -14.00 14.46 9.17
N GLU A 354 -15.31 14.41 8.98
CA GLU A 354 -16.26 15.05 9.88
C GLU A 354 -16.96 14.06 10.81
N GLN A 355 -17.29 12.86 10.30
CA GLN A 355 -17.92 11.83 11.13
C GLN A 355 -16.87 11.16 12.04
N PRO A 356 -17.16 11.00 13.34
CA PRO A 356 -16.22 10.35 14.25
C PRO A 356 -16.03 8.86 13.92
N TRP A 357 -14.82 8.38 14.19
CA TRP A 357 -14.50 6.95 14.08
C TRP A 357 -15.13 6.16 15.22
N PRO A 358 -15.62 4.93 15.02
CA PRO A 358 -16.24 4.10 16.05
C PRO A 358 -15.19 3.44 16.96
N LYS A 359 -14.44 4.26 17.71
CA LYS A 359 -13.33 3.80 18.58
C LYS A 359 -13.80 2.87 19.72
N ASP A 360 -15.09 2.89 20.03
CA ASP A 360 -15.75 2.02 21.02
C ASP A 360 -16.07 0.61 20.48
N ASP A 361 -16.01 0.39 19.17
CA ASP A 361 -16.19 -0.93 18.54
C ASP A 361 -15.12 -1.17 17.47
N PRO A 362 -13.87 -1.38 17.91
CA PRO A 362 -12.75 -1.53 16.98
C PRO A 362 -12.84 -2.80 16.15
N PRO A 363 -12.15 -2.85 14.98
CA PRO A 363 -12.04 -4.07 14.19
C PRO A 363 -11.26 -5.13 14.96
N LEU A 364 -11.50 -6.40 14.61
CA LEU A 364 -10.61 -7.48 15.01
C LEU A 364 -9.24 -7.25 14.35
N ASN A 365 -8.18 -7.33 15.15
CA ASN A 365 -6.82 -7.00 14.72
C ASN A 365 -5.79 -8.11 15.00
N SER A 366 -6.23 -9.28 15.52
CA SER A 366 -5.34 -10.42 15.71
C SER A 366 -5.79 -11.62 14.89
N VAL A 367 -4.83 -12.40 14.42
CA VAL A 367 -5.07 -13.67 13.70
C VAL A 367 -5.99 -14.58 14.51
N ALA A 368 -5.76 -14.71 15.82
CA ALA A 368 -6.58 -15.53 16.70
C ALA A 368 -8.06 -15.11 16.74
N GLN A 369 -8.34 -13.80 16.83
CA GLN A 369 -9.72 -13.30 16.82
C GLN A 369 -10.40 -13.50 15.47
N ILE A 370 -9.68 -13.32 14.37
CA ILE A 370 -10.22 -13.52 13.02
C ILE A 370 -10.49 -15.01 12.77
N THR A 371 -9.56 -15.90 13.16
CA THR A 371 -9.74 -17.35 13.10
C THR A 371 -10.96 -17.78 13.93
N GLU A 372 -11.12 -17.26 15.15
CA GLU A 372 -12.30 -17.54 15.97
C GLU A 372 -13.60 -17.08 15.29
N LEU A 373 -13.60 -15.87 14.70
CA LEU A 373 -14.74 -15.36 13.95
C LEU A 373 -15.11 -16.29 12.79
N GLN A 374 -14.11 -16.67 11.97
CA GLN A 374 -14.29 -17.57 10.84
C GLN A 374 -14.84 -18.93 11.28
N GLN A 375 -14.27 -19.53 12.34
CA GLN A 375 -14.74 -20.81 12.88
C GLN A 375 -16.20 -20.71 13.33
N ARG A 376 -16.56 -19.72 14.13
CA ARG A 376 -17.93 -19.55 14.63
C ARG A 376 -18.95 -19.30 13.54
N LEU A 377 -18.59 -18.56 12.50
CA LEU A 377 -19.44 -18.36 11.33
C LEU A 377 -19.66 -19.68 10.58
N THR A 378 -18.59 -20.47 10.39
CA THR A 378 -18.64 -21.78 9.74
C THR A 378 -19.51 -22.77 10.54
N ASP A 379 -19.35 -22.85 11.86
CA ASP A 379 -20.16 -23.70 12.74
C ASP A 379 -21.66 -23.36 12.68
N LYS A 380 -22.00 -22.11 12.34
CA LYS A 380 -23.38 -21.66 12.12
C LYS A 380 -23.87 -21.78 10.68
N GLY A 381 -23.05 -22.38 9.80
CA GLY A 381 -23.40 -22.62 8.40
C GLY A 381 -23.19 -21.43 7.46
N PHE A 382 -22.46 -20.40 7.85
CA PHE A 382 -22.08 -19.30 6.98
C PHE A 382 -20.74 -19.57 6.30
N ASP A 383 -20.72 -19.51 4.96
CA ASP A 383 -19.51 -19.71 4.18
C ASP A 383 -18.56 -18.50 4.32
N VAL A 384 -17.38 -18.75 4.83
CA VAL A 384 -16.29 -17.76 5.00
C VAL A 384 -15.08 -18.03 4.09
N GLY A 385 -15.16 -19.09 3.27
CA GLY A 385 -14.04 -19.62 2.48
C GLY A 385 -13.17 -20.55 3.32
N GLY A 386 -12.03 -20.08 3.80
CA GLY A 386 -11.15 -20.83 4.70
C GLY A 386 -11.09 -20.23 6.11
N ILE A 387 -10.60 -21.01 7.06
CA ILE A 387 -10.29 -20.55 8.43
C ILE A 387 -8.77 -20.30 8.47
N ASP A 388 -8.37 -19.16 7.94
CA ASP A 388 -6.96 -18.79 7.69
C ASP A 388 -6.48 -17.57 8.51
N GLY A 389 -7.39 -16.97 9.32
CA GLY A 389 -7.08 -15.78 10.08
C GLY A 389 -6.98 -14.50 9.24
N VAL A 390 -7.47 -14.51 7.98
CA VAL A 390 -7.42 -13.37 7.06
C VAL A 390 -8.82 -12.87 6.75
N LEU A 391 -9.07 -11.55 6.89
CA LEU A 391 -10.33 -10.91 6.54
C LEU A 391 -10.46 -10.70 5.02
N GLY A 392 -10.59 -11.79 4.26
CA GLY A 392 -10.79 -11.78 2.83
C GLY A 392 -12.22 -11.44 2.38
N ALA A 393 -12.45 -11.45 1.06
CA ALA A 393 -13.77 -11.17 0.47
C ALA A 393 -14.83 -12.19 0.90
N GLN A 394 -14.48 -13.48 0.97
CA GLN A 394 -15.41 -14.54 1.41
C GLN A 394 -15.76 -14.40 2.87
N THR A 395 -14.79 -14.11 3.74
CA THR A 395 -15.06 -13.84 5.17
C THR A 395 -16.04 -12.67 5.34
N ARG A 396 -15.85 -11.56 4.60
CA ARG A 396 -16.77 -10.42 4.62
C ARG A 396 -18.17 -10.79 4.12
N LYS A 397 -18.26 -11.67 3.11
CA LYS A 397 -19.55 -12.19 2.62
C LYS A 397 -20.26 -13.04 3.69
N GLY A 398 -19.53 -13.93 4.36
CA GLY A 398 -20.06 -14.71 5.49
C GLY A 398 -20.55 -13.83 6.64
N ILE A 399 -19.81 -12.76 6.98
CA ILE A 399 -20.23 -11.77 7.97
C ILE A 399 -21.54 -11.10 7.54
N ARG A 400 -21.67 -10.63 6.30
CA ARG A 400 -22.91 -10.01 5.80
C ARG A 400 -24.10 -10.98 5.86
N ALA A 401 -23.90 -12.25 5.51
CA ALA A 401 -24.94 -13.26 5.62
C ALA A 401 -25.39 -13.49 7.08
N PHE A 402 -24.44 -13.55 8.00
CA PHE A 402 -24.73 -13.61 9.43
C PHE A 402 -25.48 -12.34 9.90
N GLN A 403 -24.99 -11.16 9.56
CA GLN A 403 -25.63 -9.89 9.90
C GLN A 403 -27.08 -9.84 9.38
N HIS A 404 -27.32 -10.32 8.15
CA HIS A 404 -28.66 -10.45 7.59
C HIS A 404 -29.56 -11.33 8.44
N SER A 405 -29.08 -12.53 8.83
CA SER A 405 -29.85 -13.47 9.68
C SER A 405 -30.21 -12.89 11.05
N GLN A 406 -29.42 -11.93 11.51
CA GLN A 406 -29.59 -11.26 12.80
C GLN A 406 -30.30 -9.89 12.70
N GLN A 407 -30.77 -9.50 11.50
CA GLN A 407 -31.39 -8.20 11.23
C GLN A 407 -30.46 -7.01 11.58
N LEU A 408 -29.15 -7.20 11.41
CA LEU A 408 -28.12 -6.17 11.59
C LEU A 408 -27.78 -5.50 10.24
N PRO A 409 -27.22 -4.28 10.26
CA PRO A 409 -26.63 -3.67 9.07
C PRO A 409 -25.59 -4.58 8.40
N GLN A 410 -25.78 -4.87 7.12
CA GLN A 410 -24.96 -5.85 6.37
C GLN A 410 -23.67 -5.20 5.81
N ASP A 411 -22.86 -4.59 6.66
CA ASP A 411 -21.64 -3.88 6.26
C ASP A 411 -20.41 -4.79 6.05
N GLY A 412 -20.49 -6.04 6.54
CA GLY A 412 -19.37 -6.99 6.46
C GLY A 412 -18.19 -6.62 7.37
N TYR A 413 -18.39 -5.74 8.35
CA TYR A 413 -17.35 -5.28 9.25
C TYR A 413 -17.13 -6.27 10.40
N ALA A 414 -15.89 -6.74 10.54
CA ALA A 414 -15.48 -7.67 11.58
C ALA A 414 -15.10 -6.89 12.86
N SER A 415 -16.09 -6.52 13.68
CA SER A 415 -15.85 -5.78 14.92
C SER A 415 -15.78 -6.67 16.16
N THR A 416 -15.27 -6.09 17.25
CA THR A 416 -15.24 -6.77 18.55
C THR A 416 -16.64 -7.09 19.06
N SER A 417 -17.63 -6.20 18.84
CA SER A 417 -19.03 -6.45 19.22
C SER A 417 -19.66 -7.58 18.41
N LEU A 418 -19.34 -7.68 17.12
CA LEU A 418 -19.80 -8.78 16.26
C LEU A 418 -19.29 -10.14 16.77
N LEU A 419 -17.99 -10.23 17.11
CA LEU A 419 -17.41 -11.44 17.69
C LEU A 419 -18.04 -11.78 19.04
N ALA A 420 -18.23 -10.77 19.91
CA ALA A 420 -18.92 -10.96 21.20
C ALA A 420 -20.34 -11.54 21.01
N ARG A 421 -21.09 -11.02 20.03
CA ARG A 421 -22.42 -11.57 19.70
C ARG A 421 -22.37 -13.01 19.20
N LEU A 422 -21.39 -13.35 18.36
CA LEU A 422 -21.21 -14.74 17.89
C LEU A 422 -20.87 -15.71 19.02
N ARG A 423 -20.24 -15.23 20.10
CA ARG A 423 -19.92 -16.04 21.30
C ARG A 423 -21.14 -16.36 22.15
N THR A 424 -22.18 -15.53 22.11
CA THR A 424 -23.40 -15.68 22.91
C THR A 424 -24.50 -16.47 22.21
N LEU A 425 -24.39 -16.73 20.94
CA LEU A 425 -25.32 -17.52 20.13
C LEU A 425 -24.86 -18.96 19.96
#